data_1e141f16e8f3a6d5ea0deea3981c832d
#
_entry.id   1e141f16e8f3a6d5ea0deea3981c832d
#
_cell.length_a   1.000
_cell.length_b   1.000
_cell.length_c   1.000
_cell.angle_alpha   90.00
_cell.angle_beta   90.00
_cell.angle_gamma   90.00
#
_symmetry.space_group_name_H-M   'P 1'
#
loop_
_entity.id
_entity.type
_entity.pdbx_description
1 polymer ?
#
loop_
_entity_poly.entity_id
_entity_poly.type
_entity_poly.pdbx_seq_one_letter_code
_entity_poly.pdbx_strand_id
1 'polypeptide(L)'
;MKGKIYHLCYTSHGEVLCRKYLDYCMLFNCIAQATIGTDAQLLAYAIMSTHVHLIVITEHPAAYIQRIRSSYTQMFNRRYRRKGTLGEPSFYSVELIGRRHVTAAISYVLRNPVHHELTSNPYDYEFSSIGLYFRKETRRPENMRPKKAAKLFATIIRRDNRQRLPEGLIFDETGQIEPSQLVNSAVVEGFFGSYAAFDYGLQRRDYQVWETEQLQDRNGQSAITVGIIEPYLSGKDLERILTQSKQWAREKPILDMDICALVDEKYVPEYGKKSYAQLTDSEKVSIADSVKRQYGVGDTVLSRCLGIVLCK
;
A
#
# COMPACT_ATOMS: atom_id res chain seq x y z
N MET A 1 24.34 10.14 -4.84
CA MET A 1 23.44 9.12 -4.26
C MET A 1 24.02 7.77 -4.67
N LYS A 2 24.25 6.87 -3.71
CA LYS A 2 24.60 5.48 -4.02
C LYS A 2 23.28 4.69 -4.18
N GLY A 3 23.21 3.83 -5.20
CA GLY A 3 22.05 2.99 -5.48
C GLY A 3 21.24 3.41 -6.71
N LYS A 4 20.38 2.49 -7.17
CA LYS A 4 19.46 2.68 -8.28
C LYS A 4 18.05 2.88 -7.74
N ILE A 5 17.18 3.45 -8.57
CA ILE A 5 15.77 3.67 -8.21
C ILE A 5 14.98 2.45 -8.65
N TYR A 6 14.17 1.91 -7.73
CA TYR A 6 13.29 0.77 -8.00
C TYR A 6 11.85 1.08 -7.65
N HIS A 7 10.94 0.57 -8.45
CA HIS A 7 9.57 0.30 -8.04
C HIS A 7 9.51 -1.13 -7.52
N LEU A 8 9.03 -1.28 -6.28
CA LEU A 8 8.83 -2.58 -5.64
C LEU A 8 7.35 -2.75 -5.36
N CYS A 9 6.82 -3.94 -5.63
CA CYS A 9 5.45 -4.27 -5.30
C CYS A 9 5.38 -5.64 -4.60
N TYR A 10 4.59 -5.70 -3.54
CA TYR A 10 4.30 -6.88 -2.75
C TYR A 10 2.80 -7.04 -2.63
N THR A 11 2.28 -8.22 -3.02
CA THR A 11 0.85 -8.49 -3.11
C THR A 11 0.37 -9.53 -2.11
N SER A 12 -0.93 -9.52 -1.86
CA SER A 12 -1.61 -10.56 -1.11
C SER A 12 -1.74 -11.86 -1.91
N HIS A 13 -2.03 -12.94 -1.21
CA HIS A 13 -2.32 -14.24 -1.79
C HIS A 13 -3.56 -14.83 -1.14
N GLY A 14 -4.72 -14.64 -1.76
CA GLY A 14 -5.99 -15.16 -1.28
C GLY A 14 -6.56 -14.52 0.01
N GLU A 15 -5.82 -13.61 0.64
CA GLU A 15 -6.27 -12.87 1.81
C GLU A 15 -5.71 -11.45 1.82
N VAL A 16 -6.33 -10.53 2.58
CA VAL A 16 -5.84 -9.16 2.68
C VAL A 16 -4.54 -9.08 3.48
N LEU A 17 -3.66 -8.14 3.11
CA LEU A 17 -2.48 -7.78 3.90
C LEU A 17 -2.86 -6.95 5.12
N CYS A 18 -3.81 -6.03 4.97
CA CYS A 18 -4.25 -5.13 6.04
C CYS A 18 -5.75 -5.29 6.28
N ARG A 19 -6.14 -5.71 7.48
CA ARG A 19 -7.53 -5.93 7.90
C ARG A 19 -8.13 -4.72 8.61
N LYS A 20 -7.32 -4.03 9.41
CA LYS A 20 -7.73 -2.88 10.23
C LYS A 20 -6.71 -1.75 10.07
N TYR A 21 -7.13 -0.55 10.41
CA TYR A 21 -6.28 0.66 10.38
C TYR A 21 -4.88 0.42 10.98
N LEU A 22 -4.83 -0.25 12.11
CA LEU A 22 -3.57 -0.53 12.80
C LEU A 22 -2.63 -1.44 11.98
N ASP A 23 -3.14 -2.28 11.08
CA ASP A 23 -2.29 -3.12 10.22
C ASP A 23 -1.54 -2.28 9.18
N TYR A 24 -2.20 -1.24 8.64
CA TYR A 24 -1.54 -0.26 7.76
C TYR A 24 -0.41 0.47 8.49
N CYS A 25 -0.67 0.95 9.71
CA CYS A 25 0.34 1.58 10.54
C CYS A 25 1.51 0.63 10.85
N MET A 26 1.20 -0.63 11.17
CA MET A 26 2.21 -1.67 11.43
C MET A 26 3.05 -1.97 10.19
N LEU A 27 2.42 -2.08 9.03
CA LEU A 27 3.12 -2.33 7.77
C LEU A 27 4.02 -1.14 7.41
N PHE A 28 3.53 0.10 7.56
CA PHE A 28 4.36 1.28 7.39
C PHE A 28 5.55 1.30 8.36
N ASN A 29 5.36 0.93 9.61
CA ASN A 29 6.46 0.84 10.57
C ASN A 29 7.50 -0.23 10.21
N CYS A 30 7.08 -1.33 9.56
CA CYS A 30 8.03 -2.31 9.00
C CYS A 30 8.82 -1.72 7.81
N ILE A 31 8.16 -0.92 6.96
CA ILE A 31 8.83 -0.18 5.89
C ILE A 31 9.84 0.81 6.49
N ALA A 32 9.43 1.56 7.50
CA ALA A 32 10.29 2.50 8.20
C ALA A 32 11.53 1.83 8.81
N GLN A 33 11.37 0.72 9.51
CA GLN A 33 12.47 -0.04 10.07
C GLN A 33 13.43 -0.59 9.02
N ALA A 34 12.89 -1.05 7.89
CA ALA A 34 13.72 -1.50 6.78
C ALA A 34 14.51 -0.34 6.17
N THR A 35 13.87 0.83 5.99
CA THR A 35 14.51 2.05 5.46
C THR A 35 15.63 2.53 6.38
N ILE A 36 15.38 2.63 7.70
CA ILE A 36 16.37 3.07 8.69
C ILE A 36 17.54 2.07 8.79
N GLY A 37 17.25 0.80 8.62
CA GLY A 37 18.21 -0.28 8.85
C GLY A 37 18.99 -0.75 7.64
N THR A 38 18.87 -0.07 6.51
CA THR A 38 19.56 -0.39 5.26
C THR A 38 20.08 0.88 4.58
N ASP A 39 20.61 0.73 3.36
CA ASP A 39 21.00 1.83 2.47
C ASP A 39 19.82 2.51 1.77
N ALA A 40 18.60 2.00 1.97
CA ALA A 40 17.43 2.42 1.23
C ALA A 40 16.96 3.86 1.60
N GLN A 41 16.56 4.61 0.58
CA GLN A 41 15.85 5.89 0.73
C GLN A 41 14.46 5.73 0.14
N LEU A 42 13.44 5.89 0.98
CA LEU A 42 12.05 5.84 0.54
C LEU A 42 11.67 7.14 -0.18
N LEU A 43 11.19 7.03 -1.41
CA LEU A 43 10.76 8.16 -2.23
C LEU A 43 9.23 8.29 -2.24
N ALA A 44 8.52 7.18 -2.46
CA ALA A 44 7.05 7.17 -2.47
C ALA A 44 6.52 5.82 -2.00
N TYR A 45 5.30 5.82 -1.46
CA TYR A 45 4.58 4.61 -1.12
C TYR A 45 3.06 4.78 -1.25
N ALA A 46 2.39 3.64 -1.47
CA ALA A 46 0.96 3.48 -1.29
C ALA A 46 0.70 2.06 -0.74
N ILE A 47 -0.03 1.98 0.37
CA ILE A 47 -0.38 0.73 1.05
C ILE A 47 -1.86 0.48 0.85
N MET A 48 -2.20 -0.54 0.04
CA MET A 48 -3.58 -1.01 -0.13
C MET A 48 -3.86 -2.18 0.81
N SER A 49 -5.12 -2.58 0.93
CA SER A 49 -5.49 -3.79 1.67
C SER A 49 -4.85 -5.07 1.12
N THR A 50 -4.60 -5.12 -0.18
CA THR A 50 -4.15 -6.31 -0.91
C THR A 50 -2.72 -6.21 -1.44
N HIS A 51 -2.13 -5.04 -1.51
CA HIS A 51 -0.79 -4.84 -2.06
C HIS A 51 -0.14 -3.55 -1.58
N VAL A 52 1.17 -3.47 -1.74
CA VAL A 52 1.99 -2.32 -1.36
C VAL A 52 2.89 -1.95 -2.52
N HIS A 53 2.90 -0.67 -2.86
CA HIS A 53 3.84 -0.09 -3.81
C HIS A 53 4.85 0.78 -3.08
N LEU A 54 6.12 0.62 -3.42
CA LEU A 54 7.23 1.41 -2.89
C LEU A 54 8.10 1.90 -4.04
N ILE A 55 8.48 3.17 -4.02
CA ILE A 55 9.55 3.71 -4.86
C ILE A 55 10.73 4.01 -3.94
N VAL A 56 11.86 3.38 -4.20
CA VAL A 56 13.04 3.44 -3.32
C VAL A 56 14.34 3.60 -4.11
N ILE A 57 15.32 4.25 -3.51
CA ILE A 57 16.72 4.19 -3.95
C ILE A 57 17.41 3.17 -3.06
N THR A 58 18.06 2.15 -3.64
CA THR A 58 18.80 1.14 -2.90
C THR A 58 19.77 0.37 -3.80
N GLU A 59 20.78 -0.24 -3.21
CA GLU A 59 21.65 -1.22 -3.90
C GLU A 59 21.08 -2.66 -3.77
N HIS A 60 20.19 -2.89 -2.77
CA HIS A 60 19.72 -4.22 -2.40
C HIS A 60 18.19 -4.35 -2.34
N PRO A 61 17.46 -4.20 -3.46
CA PRO A 61 15.98 -4.18 -3.46
C PRO A 61 15.35 -5.46 -2.90
N ALA A 62 15.92 -6.63 -3.18
CA ALA A 62 15.44 -7.91 -2.68
C ALA A 62 15.55 -8.03 -1.15
N ALA A 63 16.69 -7.64 -0.58
CA ALA A 63 16.91 -7.66 0.85
C ALA A 63 15.99 -6.68 1.58
N TYR A 64 15.77 -5.50 1.00
CA TYR A 64 14.89 -4.48 1.53
C TYR A 64 13.44 -4.97 1.63
N ILE A 65 12.85 -5.45 0.52
CA ILE A 65 11.46 -5.92 0.52
C ILE A 65 11.27 -7.18 1.37
N GLN A 66 12.26 -8.09 1.37
CA GLN A 66 12.20 -9.30 2.18
C GLN A 66 12.20 -9.00 3.69
N ARG A 67 12.94 -7.98 4.11
CA ARG A 67 12.96 -7.53 5.50
C ARG A 67 11.59 -7.01 5.93
N ILE A 68 10.94 -6.19 5.09
CA ILE A 68 9.58 -5.68 5.33
C ILE A 68 8.61 -6.85 5.48
N ARG A 69 8.58 -7.75 4.50
CA ARG A 69 7.66 -8.90 4.46
C ARG A 69 7.82 -9.81 5.66
N SER A 70 9.05 -10.16 6.01
CA SER A 70 9.33 -11.06 7.15
C SER A 70 8.87 -10.45 8.48
N SER A 71 9.21 -9.19 8.72
CA SER A 71 8.81 -8.48 9.94
C SER A 71 7.30 -8.35 10.03
N TYR A 72 6.66 -7.92 8.94
CA TYR A 72 5.22 -7.74 8.90
C TYR A 72 4.45 -9.05 9.04
N THR A 73 4.85 -10.11 8.34
CA THR A 73 4.24 -11.45 8.46
C THR A 73 4.26 -11.95 9.91
N GLN A 74 5.38 -11.79 10.61
CA GLN A 74 5.48 -12.19 12.01
C GLN A 74 4.51 -11.41 12.91
N MET A 75 4.41 -10.09 12.70
CA MET A 75 3.50 -9.24 13.47
C MET A 75 2.04 -9.57 13.17
N PHE A 76 1.66 -9.70 11.91
CA PHE A 76 0.32 -10.07 11.47
C PHE A 76 -0.09 -11.44 12.01
N ASN A 77 0.77 -12.45 11.85
CA ASN A 77 0.51 -13.81 12.33
C ASN A 77 0.30 -13.84 13.86
N ARG A 78 1.10 -13.09 14.61
CA ARG A 78 0.93 -12.99 16.07
C ARG A 78 -0.39 -12.33 16.43
N ARG A 79 -0.74 -11.24 15.75
CA ARG A 79 -1.97 -10.48 16.01
C ARG A 79 -3.21 -11.32 15.76
N TYR A 80 -3.24 -12.01 14.62
CA TYR A 80 -4.40 -12.75 14.15
C TYR A 80 -4.34 -14.26 14.47
N ARG A 81 -3.34 -14.69 15.24
CA ARG A 81 -3.12 -16.12 15.58
C ARG A 81 -3.04 -17.02 14.34
N ARG A 82 -2.51 -16.44 13.27
CA ARG A 82 -2.35 -17.06 11.96
C ARG A 82 -0.98 -17.76 11.87
N LYS A 83 -0.83 -18.69 10.94
CA LYS A 83 0.43 -19.37 10.63
C LYS A 83 0.73 -19.27 9.14
N GLY A 84 1.98 -19.46 8.78
CA GLY A 84 2.44 -19.46 7.39
C GLY A 84 2.79 -18.06 6.84
N THR A 85 3.15 -18.03 5.57
CA THR A 85 3.52 -16.81 4.84
C THR A 85 2.30 -15.94 4.60
N LEU A 86 2.43 -14.63 4.75
CA LEU A 86 1.43 -13.65 4.37
C LEU A 86 1.82 -13.07 3.01
N GLY A 87 0.87 -13.06 2.07
CA GLY A 87 1.07 -12.56 0.72
C GLY A 87 1.81 -13.54 -0.21
N GLU A 88 1.99 -13.11 -1.44
CA GLU A 88 2.68 -13.90 -2.48
C GLU A 88 4.12 -14.22 -2.08
N PRO A 89 4.64 -15.41 -2.40
CA PRO A 89 6.04 -15.77 -2.15
C PRO A 89 7.02 -14.85 -2.88
N SER A 90 6.68 -14.44 -4.10
CA SER A 90 7.44 -13.51 -4.94
C SER A 90 7.08 -12.06 -4.65
N PHE A 91 7.89 -11.16 -5.15
CA PHE A 91 7.62 -9.72 -5.21
C PHE A 91 8.07 -9.21 -6.58
N TYR A 92 7.53 -8.07 -6.98
CA TYR A 92 7.91 -7.43 -8.23
C TYR A 92 8.91 -6.30 -7.97
N SER A 93 9.91 -6.22 -8.85
CA SER A 93 10.96 -5.21 -8.79
C SER A 93 11.29 -4.73 -10.19
N VAL A 94 11.14 -3.43 -10.43
CA VAL A 94 11.45 -2.79 -11.70
C VAL A 94 12.42 -1.65 -11.47
N GLU A 95 13.57 -1.66 -12.15
CA GLU A 95 14.50 -0.53 -12.13
C GLU A 95 13.93 0.64 -12.95
N LEU A 96 13.90 1.82 -12.36
CA LEU A 96 13.40 3.04 -12.98
C LEU A 96 14.56 3.85 -13.53
N ILE A 97 14.63 3.95 -14.86
CA ILE A 97 15.78 4.58 -15.56
C ILE A 97 15.34 5.95 -16.10
N GLY A 98 16.00 6.99 -15.59
CA GLY A 98 15.77 8.35 -16.04
C GLY A 98 14.51 9.02 -15.42
N ARG A 99 14.46 10.32 -15.62
CA ARG A 99 13.43 11.20 -15.00
C ARG A 99 12.01 10.76 -15.34
N ARG A 100 11.77 10.40 -16.60
CA ARG A 100 10.45 10.07 -17.10
C ARG A 100 9.89 8.80 -16.45
N HIS A 101 10.68 7.72 -16.36
CA HIS A 101 10.26 6.50 -15.67
C HIS A 101 9.94 6.77 -14.20
N VAL A 102 10.80 7.54 -13.53
CA VAL A 102 10.62 7.85 -12.10
C VAL A 102 9.34 8.66 -11.88
N THR A 103 9.11 9.73 -12.64
CA THR A 103 7.90 10.56 -12.48
C THR A 103 6.63 9.81 -12.85
N ALA A 104 6.67 8.98 -13.90
CA ALA A 104 5.56 8.12 -14.31
C ALA A 104 5.19 7.11 -13.20
N ALA A 105 6.19 6.38 -12.68
CA ALA A 105 5.99 5.39 -11.64
C ALA A 105 5.48 6.03 -10.32
N ILE A 106 6.04 7.17 -9.91
CA ILE A 106 5.57 7.90 -8.72
C ILE A 106 4.12 8.33 -8.89
N SER A 107 3.77 8.96 -10.04
CA SER A 107 2.39 9.37 -10.31
C SER A 107 1.42 8.19 -10.27
N TYR A 108 1.81 7.06 -10.85
CA TYR A 108 1.01 5.84 -10.83
C TYR A 108 0.80 5.32 -9.41
N VAL A 109 1.88 5.17 -8.63
CA VAL A 109 1.83 4.68 -7.25
C VAL A 109 0.94 5.56 -6.38
N LEU A 110 1.06 6.88 -6.48
CA LEU A 110 0.25 7.81 -5.68
C LEU A 110 -1.22 7.83 -6.11
N ARG A 111 -1.52 7.42 -7.34
CA ARG A 111 -2.89 7.27 -7.86
C ARG A 111 -3.46 5.86 -7.68
N ASN A 112 -2.67 4.92 -7.20
CA ASN A 112 -3.12 3.54 -7.03
C ASN A 112 -4.45 3.41 -6.26
N PRO A 113 -4.70 4.18 -5.17
CA PRO A 113 -6.00 4.18 -4.51
C PRO A 113 -7.18 4.59 -5.39
N VAL A 114 -6.93 5.46 -6.36
CA VAL A 114 -7.95 5.89 -7.33
C VAL A 114 -8.18 4.82 -8.39
N HIS A 115 -7.11 4.14 -8.84
CA HIS A 115 -7.21 3.02 -9.79
C HIS A 115 -8.03 1.85 -9.24
N HIS A 116 -7.93 1.62 -7.93
CA HIS A 116 -8.67 0.58 -7.23
C HIS A 116 -9.99 1.07 -6.62
N GLU A 117 -10.46 2.25 -7.01
CA GLU A 117 -11.76 2.81 -6.60
C GLU A 117 -11.94 2.97 -5.08
N LEU A 118 -10.83 3.09 -4.34
CA LEU A 118 -10.88 3.32 -2.90
C LEU A 118 -11.19 4.78 -2.55
N THR A 119 -10.86 5.70 -3.46
CA THR A 119 -11.11 7.13 -3.33
C THR A 119 -11.22 7.79 -4.71
N SER A 120 -11.91 8.91 -4.80
CA SER A 120 -12.01 9.71 -6.02
C SER A 120 -10.85 10.70 -6.17
N ASN A 121 -10.22 11.08 -5.08
CA ASN A 121 -9.13 12.02 -5.04
C ASN A 121 -7.94 11.35 -4.33
N PRO A 122 -6.78 11.22 -4.98
CA PRO A 122 -5.63 10.52 -4.38
C PRO A 122 -5.17 11.16 -3.07
N TYR A 123 -5.42 12.45 -2.88
CA TYR A 123 -5.09 13.17 -1.64
C TYR A 123 -5.96 12.78 -0.44
N ASP A 124 -7.10 12.13 -0.65
CA ASP A 124 -7.99 11.69 0.43
C ASP A 124 -7.62 10.31 0.96
N TYR A 125 -6.60 9.68 0.36
CA TYR A 125 -6.11 8.38 0.81
C TYR A 125 -4.96 8.52 1.81
N GLU A 126 -5.23 8.14 3.04
CA GLU A 126 -4.33 8.33 4.17
C GLU A 126 -3.06 7.47 4.12
N PHE A 127 -3.15 6.26 3.56
CA PHE A 127 -2.05 5.29 3.57
C PHE A 127 -1.12 5.43 2.37
N SER A 128 -0.85 6.66 1.95
CA SER A 128 0.09 6.99 0.88
C SER A 128 0.95 8.21 1.24
N SER A 129 2.04 8.37 0.51
CA SER A 129 2.96 9.49 0.71
C SER A 129 2.55 10.78 -0.01
N ILE A 130 1.41 10.81 -0.69
CA ILE A 130 1.01 11.93 -1.57
C ILE A 130 1.00 13.29 -0.86
N GLY A 131 0.56 13.33 0.38
CA GLY A 131 0.48 14.55 1.20
C GLY A 131 1.82 15.13 1.63
N LEU A 132 2.95 14.47 1.30
CA LEU A 132 4.28 14.89 1.74
C LEU A 132 5.00 15.79 0.73
N TYR A 133 4.50 15.89 -0.51
CA TYR A 133 5.14 16.62 -1.58
C TYR A 133 4.50 17.98 -1.82
N PHE A 134 5.33 18.95 -2.20
CA PHE A 134 4.90 20.31 -2.54
C PHE A 134 3.97 20.94 -1.48
N ARG A 135 4.28 20.72 -0.22
CA ARG A 135 3.43 21.15 0.91
C ARG A 135 3.20 22.65 0.95
N LYS A 136 4.19 23.45 0.52
CA LYS A 136 4.07 24.91 0.47
C LYS A 136 3.01 25.34 -0.54
N GLU A 137 3.02 24.72 -1.72
CA GLU A 137 2.11 25.01 -2.81
C GLU A 137 0.68 24.51 -2.51
N THR A 138 0.56 23.33 -1.91
CA THR A 138 -0.72 22.75 -1.54
C THR A 138 -1.32 23.32 -0.27
N ARG A 139 -0.59 24.22 0.44
CA ARG A 139 -0.98 24.80 1.74
C ARG A 139 -1.40 23.75 2.77
N ARG A 140 -0.88 22.56 2.65
CA ARG A 140 -1.19 21.47 3.61
C ARG A 140 -0.39 21.70 4.88
N PRO A 141 -1.05 21.73 6.04
CA PRO A 141 -0.34 21.87 7.29
C PRO A 141 0.65 20.70 7.45
N GLU A 142 1.81 20.99 7.99
CA GLU A 142 2.64 19.94 8.54
C GLU A 142 1.80 19.25 9.62
N ASN A 143 1.49 17.96 9.40
CA ASN A 143 0.87 17.15 10.45
C ASN A 143 1.92 16.85 11.53
N MET A 144 2.57 17.87 12.01
CA MET A 144 3.43 17.81 13.19
C MET A 144 2.52 17.76 14.42
N ARG A 145 1.97 16.60 14.66
CA ARG A 145 1.40 16.30 15.97
C ARG A 145 2.45 15.53 16.74
N PRO A 146 3.24 16.19 17.59
CA PRO A 146 4.10 15.47 18.54
C PRO A 146 3.15 14.78 19.49
N LYS A 147 3.03 13.47 19.36
CA LYS A 147 2.17 12.68 20.22
C LYS A 147 2.99 11.64 20.95
N LYS A 148 2.67 11.46 22.22
CA LYS A 148 3.24 10.40 23.04
C LYS A 148 2.96 9.08 22.33
N ALA A 149 4.03 8.41 21.87
CA ALA A 149 3.94 7.09 21.25
C ALA A 149 3.01 6.20 22.07
N ALA A 150 2.04 5.59 21.44
CA ALA A 150 1.24 4.59 22.08
C ALA A 150 2.19 3.51 22.61
N LYS A 151 2.15 3.23 23.93
CA LYS A 151 3.06 2.28 24.60
C LYS A 151 3.14 0.92 23.88
N LEU A 152 2.08 0.56 23.17
CA LEU A 152 1.98 -0.68 22.42
C LEU A 152 3.00 -0.75 21.26
N PHE A 153 3.14 0.31 20.47
CA PHE A 153 4.05 0.32 19.32
C PHE A 153 5.51 0.46 19.72
N ALA A 154 5.80 1.28 20.70
CA ALA A 154 7.15 1.37 21.28
C ALA A 154 7.64 0.01 21.80
N THR A 155 6.72 -0.84 22.29
CA THR A 155 7.04 -2.20 22.76
C THR A 155 7.29 -3.17 21.61
N ILE A 156 6.57 -3.06 20.49
CA ILE A 156 6.73 -3.93 19.33
C ILE A 156 8.05 -3.62 18.61
N ILE A 157 8.34 -2.35 18.40
CA ILE A 157 9.59 -1.88 17.77
C ILE A 157 10.82 -2.19 18.66
N ARG A 158 10.70 -2.07 19.99
CA ARG A 158 11.80 -2.37 20.93
C ARG A 158 12.14 -3.85 21.09
N ARG A 159 11.26 -4.77 20.67
CA ARG A 159 11.52 -6.21 20.77
C ARG A 159 12.43 -6.79 19.70
N ASP A 160 12.62 -6.07 18.59
CA ASP A 160 13.67 -6.43 17.64
C ASP A 160 15.00 -5.82 18.15
N ASN A 161 15.64 -6.55 19.07
CA ASN A 161 16.87 -6.15 19.78
C ASN A 161 18.09 -5.90 18.86
N ARG A 162 17.96 -6.01 17.55
CA ARG A 162 19.07 -5.90 16.60
C ARG A 162 19.24 -4.50 16.01
N GLN A 163 18.26 -3.62 16.17
CA GLN A 163 18.37 -2.23 15.70
C GLN A 163 17.85 -1.26 16.73
N ARG A 164 18.75 -0.39 17.22
CA ARG A 164 18.34 0.83 17.90
C ARG A 164 17.73 1.78 16.86
N LEU A 165 16.47 2.16 17.05
CA LEU A 165 15.90 3.25 16.28
C LEU A 165 16.68 4.53 16.58
N PRO A 166 16.89 5.40 15.59
CA PRO A 166 17.49 6.70 15.81
C PRO A 166 16.75 7.47 16.90
N GLU A 167 17.51 8.21 17.70
CA GLU A 167 16.92 9.18 18.62
C GLU A 167 16.22 10.27 17.82
N GLY A 168 15.07 10.74 18.33
CA GLY A 168 14.31 11.82 17.67
C GLY A 168 13.24 11.37 16.69
N LEU A 169 12.96 10.07 16.53
CA LEU A 169 11.81 9.64 15.75
C LEU A 169 10.50 10.10 16.40
N ILE A 170 9.66 10.73 15.57
CA ILE A 170 8.33 11.18 15.96
C ILE A 170 7.32 10.08 15.60
N PHE A 171 6.39 9.84 16.52
CA PHE A 171 5.29 8.90 16.33
C PHE A 171 3.97 9.67 16.49
N ASP A 172 2.98 9.27 15.71
CA ASP A 172 1.62 9.75 15.91
C ASP A 172 0.91 9.05 17.09
N GLU A 173 -0.35 9.37 17.31
CA GLU A 173 -1.16 8.78 18.40
C GLU A 173 -1.41 7.28 18.22
N THR A 174 -1.34 6.76 16.99
CA THR A 174 -1.49 5.34 16.70
C THR A 174 -0.18 4.57 16.93
N GLY A 175 0.93 5.28 17.09
CA GLY A 175 2.29 4.74 17.18
C GLY A 175 2.91 4.47 15.81
N GLN A 176 2.35 5.03 14.74
CA GLN A 176 3.00 5.06 13.44
C GLN A 176 4.15 6.07 13.44
N ILE A 177 5.28 5.71 12.85
CA ILE A 177 6.38 6.65 12.62
C ILE A 177 5.91 7.71 11.63
N GLU A 178 6.22 8.98 11.93
CA GLU A 178 5.82 10.10 11.07
C GLU A 178 6.46 9.96 9.68
N PRO A 179 5.66 9.81 8.60
CA PRO A 179 6.18 9.53 7.27
C PRO A 179 7.14 10.59 6.71
N SER A 180 6.98 11.85 7.10
CA SER A 180 7.84 12.94 6.66
C SER A 180 9.30 12.80 7.10
N GLN A 181 9.57 12.00 8.12
CA GLN A 181 10.94 11.71 8.57
C GLN A 181 11.65 10.64 7.72
N LEU A 182 10.93 9.94 6.87
CA LEU A 182 11.43 8.78 6.12
C LEU A 182 11.37 8.98 4.62
N VAL A 183 10.34 9.66 4.14
CA VAL A 183 10.17 9.94 2.72
C VAL A 183 11.03 11.12 2.31
N ASN A 184 11.93 10.90 1.34
CA ASN A 184 12.76 11.96 0.78
C ASN A 184 11.97 12.77 -0.26
N SER A 185 11.10 13.66 0.23
CA SER A 185 10.23 14.50 -0.62
C SER A 185 11.03 15.43 -1.53
N ALA A 186 12.19 15.94 -1.08
CA ALA A 186 13.02 16.83 -1.87
C ALA A 186 13.53 16.17 -3.17
N VAL A 187 13.87 14.88 -3.13
CA VAL A 187 14.28 14.13 -4.32
C VAL A 187 13.12 13.99 -5.29
N VAL A 188 11.92 13.69 -4.79
CA VAL A 188 10.71 13.57 -5.61
C VAL A 188 10.35 14.91 -6.25
N GLU A 189 10.32 15.98 -5.46
CA GLU A 189 10.07 17.34 -5.95
C GLU A 189 11.09 17.77 -7.02
N GLY A 190 12.37 17.39 -6.84
CA GLY A 190 13.42 17.60 -7.83
C GLY A 190 13.17 16.85 -9.16
N PHE A 191 12.62 15.64 -9.12
CA PHE A 191 12.26 14.90 -10.32
C PHE A 191 11.11 15.59 -11.09
N PHE A 192 10.11 16.11 -10.41
CA PHE A 192 9.00 16.83 -11.07
C PHE A 192 9.39 18.26 -11.45
N GLY A 193 10.20 18.94 -10.64
CA GLY A 193 10.69 20.30 -10.85
C GLY A 193 9.66 21.40 -10.54
N SER A 194 8.36 21.07 -10.51
CA SER A 194 7.31 22.00 -10.11
C SER A 194 6.06 21.26 -9.65
N TYR A 195 5.25 21.95 -8.81
CA TYR A 195 3.94 21.44 -8.41
C TYR A 195 3.01 21.21 -9.61
N ALA A 196 3.03 22.12 -10.59
CA ALA A 196 2.19 21.97 -11.80
C ALA A 196 2.50 20.68 -12.57
N ALA A 197 3.77 20.30 -12.70
CA ALA A 197 4.17 19.05 -13.35
C ALA A 197 3.76 17.83 -12.51
N PHE A 198 3.87 17.91 -11.19
CA PHE A 198 3.43 16.86 -10.27
C PHE A 198 1.91 16.66 -10.33
N ASP A 199 1.15 17.76 -10.21
CA ASP A 199 -0.32 17.72 -10.27
C ASP A 199 -0.82 17.23 -11.63
N TYR A 200 -0.19 17.66 -12.74
CA TYR A 200 -0.51 17.14 -14.08
C TYR A 200 -0.40 15.61 -14.14
N GLY A 201 0.67 15.03 -13.60
CA GLY A 201 0.85 13.59 -13.52
C GLY A 201 -0.26 12.90 -12.70
N LEU A 202 -0.69 13.54 -11.61
CA LEU A 202 -1.75 13.03 -10.74
C LEU A 202 -3.16 13.19 -11.32
N GLN A 203 -3.43 14.22 -12.11
CA GLN A 203 -4.75 14.47 -12.71
C GLN A 203 -5.01 13.62 -13.98
N ARG A 204 -3.98 12.97 -14.48
CA ARG A 204 -4.05 12.18 -15.70
C ARG A 204 -4.97 10.98 -15.54
N ARG A 205 -6.02 10.91 -16.40
CA ARG A 205 -7.07 9.88 -16.31
C ARG A 205 -7.04 8.88 -17.45
N ASP A 206 -6.38 9.22 -18.54
CA ASP A 206 -6.31 8.37 -19.74
C ASP A 206 -4.97 7.64 -19.77
N TYR A 207 -4.98 6.39 -19.30
CA TYR A 207 -3.79 5.54 -19.28
C TYR A 207 -3.41 4.97 -20.64
N GLN A 208 -4.33 4.86 -21.57
CA GLN A 208 -4.02 4.44 -22.95
C GLN A 208 -3.19 5.52 -23.63
N VAL A 209 -3.61 6.79 -23.51
CA VAL A 209 -2.82 7.93 -24.01
C VAL A 209 -1.47 7.99 -23.30
N TRP A 210 -1.44 7.80 -21.99
CA TRP A 210 -0.20 7.80 -21.22
C TRP A 210 0.77 6.69 -21.67
N GLU A 211 0.31 5.46 -21.88
CA GLU A 211 1.14 4.36 -22.38
C GLU A 211 1.61 4.64 -23.82
N THR A 212 0.73 5.15 -24.68
CA THR A 212 1.10 5.53 -26.05
C THR A 212 2.21 6.57 -26.08
N GLU A 213 2.12 7.60 -25.23
CA GLU A 213 3.17 8.61 -25.11
C GLU A 213 4.48 8.03 -24.58
N GLN A 214 4.43 7.05 -23.65
CA GLN A 214 5.61 6.34 -23.17
C GLN A 214 6.28 5.54 -24.29
N LEU A 215 5.49 4.89 -25.15
CA LEU A 215 5.98 4.10 -26.28
C LEU A 215 6.56 4.97 -27.43
N GLN A 216 6.06 6.20 -27.58
CA GLN A 216 6.52 7.12 -28.63
C GLN A 216 7.85 7.82 -28.29
N ASP A 217 8.34 7.68 -27.06
CA ASP A 217 9.62 8.28 -26.67
C ASP A 217 10.80 7.52 -27.29
N ARG A 218 11.41 8.11 -28.29
CA ARG A 218 12.47 7.51 -29.11
C ARG A 218 13.85 7.46 -28.43
N ASN A 219 13.96 7.75 -27.16
CA ASN A 219 15.26 7.80 -26.45
C ASN A 219 15.82 6.42 -26.05
N GLY A 220 15.33 5.33 -26.63
CA GLY A 220 15.88 3.98 -26.44
C GLY A 220 15.57 3.35 -25.09
N GLN A 221 14.77 3.99 -24.25
CA GLN A 221 14.29 3.43 -23.00
C GLN A 221 12.96 2.68 -23.21
N SER A 222 12.83 1.52 -22.58
CA SER A 222 11.56 0.80 -22.59
C SER A 222 10.47 1.62 -21.86
N ALA A 223 9.27 1.63 -22.41
CA ALA A 223 8.13 2.31 -21.77
C ALA A 223 7.83 1.72 -20.39
N ILE A 224 7.42 2.58 -19.45
CA ILE A 224 6.81 2.14 -18.20
C ILE A 224 5.30 2.04 -18.46
N THR A 225 4.77 0.82 -18.46
CA THR A 225 3.34 0.55 -18.65
C THR A 225 2.67 0.13 -17.34
N VAL A 226 1.33 0.16 -17.30
CA VAL A 226 0.57 -0.34 -16.16
C VAL A 226 0.89 -1.82 -15.91
N GLY A 227 0.98 -2.64 -16.95
CA GLY A 227 1.35 -4.05 -16.84
C GLY A 227 2.77 -4.30 -16.32
N ILE A 228 3.69 -3.34 -16.45
CA ILE A 228 5.03 -3.41 -15.83
C ILE A 228 4.96 -3.04 -14.35
N ILE A 229 4.15 -2.05 -14.00
CA ILE A 229 4.02 -1.58 -12.61
C ILE A 229 3.17 -2.55 -11.78
N GLU A 230 2.12 -3.12 -12.38
CA GLU A 230 1.22 -4.09 -11.73
C GLU A 230 1.09 -5.39 -12.55
N PRO A 231 2.15 -6.19 -12.64
CA PRO A 231 2.18 -7.37 -13.51
C PRO A 231 1.25 -8.50 -13.05
N TYR A 232 0.64 -8.38 -11.89
CA TYR A 232 -0.34 -9.34 -11.35
C TYR A 232 -1.79 -9.02 -11.75
N LEU A 233 -2.06 -7.89 -12.40
CA LEU A 233 -3.39 -7.57 -12.88
C LEU A 233 -3.78 -8.51 -14.04
N SER A 234 -4.98 -9.07 -13.96
CA SER A 234 -5.56 -9.83 -15.06
C SER A 234 -6.00 -8.93 -16.22
N GLY A 235 -6.18 -9.49 -17.42
CA GLY A 235 -6.56 -8.75 -18.61
C GLY A 235 -7.78 -7.82 -18.40
N LYS A 236 -8.83 -8.30 -17.72
CA LYS A 236 -10.04 -7.50 -17.44
C LYS A 236 -9.79 -6.36 -16.45
N ASP A 237 -8.97 -6.59 -15.43
CA ASP A 237 -8.64 -5.56 -14.43
C ASP A 237 -7.72 -4.51 -15.03
N LEU A 238 -6.75 -4.95 -15.84
CA LEU A 238 -5.88 -4.06 -16.60
C LEU A 238 -6.69 -3.21 -17.58
N GLU A 239 -7.58 -3.82 -18.35
CA GLU A 239 -8.48 -3.12 -19.28
C GLU A 239 -9.34 -2.09 -18.55
N ARG A 240 -9.91 -2.45 -17.39
CA ARG A 240 -10.69 -1.54 -16.56
C ARG A 240 -9.88 -0.31 -16.14
N ILE A 241 -8.63 -0.48 -15.67
CA ILE A 241 -7.76 0.64 -15.28
C ILE A 241 -7.43 1.52 -16.49
N LEU A 242 -7.11 0.91 -17.64
CA LEU A 242 -6.76 1.64 -18.87
C LEU A 242 -7.96 2.42 -19.44
N THR A 243 -9.15 1.86 -19.31
CA THR A 243 -10.38 2.44 -19.89
C THR A 243 -11.21 3.24 -18.89
N GLN A 244 -10.76 3.38 -17.66
CA GLN A 244 -11.47 4.00 -16.54
C GLN A 244 -11.85 5.45 -16.87
N SER A 245 -12.98 5.60 -17.56
CA SER A 245 -13.56 6.88 -17.91
C SER A 245 -14.60 7.32 -16.87
N LYS A 246 -14.33 8.42 -16.19
CA LYS A 246 -15.25 9.42 -15.63
C LYS A 246 -16.47 9.03 -14.79
N GLN A 247 -16.87 7.79 -14.65
CA GLN A 247 -18.04 7.44 -13.83
C GLN A 247 -17.60 6.94 -12.45
N TRP A 248 -17.53 7.86 -11.49
CA TRP A 248 -17.45 7.52 -10.08
C TRP A 248 -18.82 7.05 -9.62
N ALA A 249 -18.85 5.91 -8.92
CA ALA A 249 -20.05 5.52 -8.20
C ALA A 249 -20.44 6.65 -7.23
N ARG A 250 -21.73 7.02 -7.21
CA ARG A 250 -22.26 8.05 -6.31
C ARG A 250 -22.22 7.62 -4.84
N GLU A 251 -22.03 6.35 -4.59
CA GLU A 251 -21.96 5.75 -3.27
C GLU A 251 -20.51 5.53 -2.84
N LYS A 252 -20.24 5.75 -1.56
CA LYS A 252 -18.94 5.48 -0.95
C LYS A 252 -18.65 3.99 -1.06
N PRO A 253 -17.49 3.58 -1.62
CA PRO A 253 -17.17 2.16 -1.76
C PRO A 253 -17.06 1.49 -0.39
N ILE A 254 -17.56 0.27 -0.28
CA ILE A 254 -17.33 -0.57 0.90
C ILE A 254 -15.89 -1.05 0.85
N LEU A 255 -15.11 -0.66 1.84
CA LEU A 255 -13.69 -1.02 1.91
C LEU A 255 -13.50 -2.41 2.51
N ASP A 256 -12.44 -3.09 2.11
CA ASP A 256 -12.02 -4.35 2.73
C ASP A 256 -11.88 -4.22 4.25
N MET A 257 -11.43 -3.07 4.72
CA MET A 257 -11.28 -2.76 6.15
C MET A 257 -12.64 -2.79 6.87
N ASP A 258 -13.71 -2.29 6.26
CA ASP A 258 -15.05 -2.31 6.84
C ASP A 258 -15.57 -3.74 6.99
N ILE A 259 -15.37 -4.56 5.95
CA ILE A 259 -15.78 -5.98 5.97
C ILE A 259 -14.93 -6.78 6.97
N CYS A 260 -13.62 -6.57 6.99
CA CYS A 260 -12.75 -7.21 7.97
C CYS A 260 -13.10 -6.82 9.41
N ALA A 261 -13.43 -5.55 9.66
CA ALA A 261 -13.89 -5.09 10.97
C ALA A 261 -15.21 -5.77 11.35
N LEU A 262 -16.18 -5.82 10.44
CA LEU A 262 -17.45 -6.53 10.65
C LEU A 262 -17.25 -8.01 10.99
N VAL A 263 -16.37 -8.71 10.23
CA VAL A 263 -16.03 -10.11 10.50
C VAL A 263 -15.41 -10.27 11.89
N ASP A 264 -14.39 -9.46 12.19
CA ASP A 264 -13.59 -9.60 13.41
C ASP A 264 -14.34 -9.16 14.68
N GLU A 265 -15.28 -8.22 14.59
CA GLU A 265 -15.97 -7.63 15.74
C GLU A 265 -17.34 -8.25 16.02
N LYS A 266 -18.03 -8.71 14.99
CA LYS A 266 -19.33 -9.34 15.11
C LYS A 266 -19.22 -10.87 15.01
N TYR A 267 -18.84 -11.38 13.84
CA TYR A 267 -18.96 -12.82 13.55
C TYR A 267 -17.94 -13.69 14.27
N VAL A 268 -16.68 -13.26 14.39
CA VAL A 268 -15.66 -14.06 15.09
C VAL A 268 -16.05 -14.36 16.55
N PRO A 269 -16.56 -13.38 17.33
CA PRO A 269 -17.06 -13.65 18.69
C PRO A 269 -18.32 -14.53 18.73
N GLU A 270 -19.25 -14.42 17.75
CA GLU A 270 -20.45 -15.25 17.65
C GLU A 270 -20.09 -16.74 17.56
N TYR A 271 -18.97 -17.08 16.90
CA TYR A 271 -18.45 -18.45 16.83
C TYR A 271 -17.52 -18.82 18.01
N GLY A 272 -17.40 -17.95 19.04
CA GLY A 272 -16.53 -18.18 20.18
C GLY A 272 -15.02 -18.18 19.85
N LYS A 273 -14.64 -17.59 18.72
CA LYS A 273 -13.25 -17.50 18.27
C LYS A 273 -12.61 -16.17 18.70
N LYS A 274 -11.29 -16.11 18.65
CA LYS A 274 -10.50 -14.89 18.96
C LYS A 274 -9.93 -14.20 17.73
N SER A 275 -10.06 -14.84 16.56
CA SER A 275 -9.56 -14.32 15.28
C SER A 275 -10.23 -15.04 14.12
N TYR A 276 -10.35 -14.36 12.98
CA TYR A 276 -10.83 -14.93 11.73
C TYR A 276 -10.03 -16.16 11.28
N ALA A 277 -8.75 -16.22 11.58
CA ALA A 277 -7.88 -17.33 11.21
C ALA A 277 -8.18 -18.63 12.00
N GLN A 278 -8.99 -18.56 13.04
CA GLN A 278 -9.45 -19.72 13.82
C GLN A 278 -10.81 -20.25 13.36
N LEU A 279 -11.49 -19.53 12.48
CA LEU A 279 -12.74 -19.98 11.87
C LEU A 279 -12.46 -21.17 10.93
N THR A 280 -13.34 -22.16 10.94
CA THR A 280 -13.34 -23.23 9.95
C THR A 280 -13.83 -22.72 8.60
N ASP A 281 -13.55 -23.43 7.52
CA ASP A 281 -14.01 -23.02 6.19
C ASP A 281 -15.54 -22.97 6.10
N SER A 282 -16.25 -23.89 6.76
CA SER A 282 -17.72 -23.87 6.83
C SER A 282 -18.27 -22.65 7.59
N GLU A 283 -17.63 -22.27 8.70
CA GLU A 283 -17.97 -21.04 9.44
C GLU A 283 -17.73 -19.79 8.56
N LYS A 284 -16.62 -19.74 7.83
CA LYS A 284 -16.30 -18.65 6.90
C LYS A 284 -17.30 -18.54 5.76
N VAL A 285 -17.71 -19.68 5.16
CA VAL A 285 -18.75 -19.71 4.11
C VAL A 285 -20.08 -19.18 4.66
N SER A 286 -20.50 -19.63 5.84
CA SER A 286 -21.73 -19.14 6.49
C SER A 286 -21.69 -17.64 6.76
N ILE A 287 -20.54 -17.12 7.18
CA ILE A 287 -20.32 -15.67 7.36
C ILE A 287 -20.41 -14.94 6.02
N ALA A 288 -19.76 -15.48 4.97
CA ALA A 288 -19.79 -14.91 3.63
C ALA A 288 -21.23 -14.77 3.12
N ASP A 289 -22.05 -15.82 3.23
CA ASP A 289 -23.45 -15.82 2.82
C ASP A 289 -24.29 -14.81 3.59
N SER A 290 -24.01 -14.66 4.89
CA SER A 290 -24.70 -13.69 5.75
C SER A 290 -24.37 -12.25 5.36
N VAL A 291 -23.08 -11.96 5.18
CA VAL A 291 -22.59 -10.62 4.78
C VAL A 291 -23.06 -10.27 3.36
N LYS A 292 -23.00 -11.23 2.43
CA LYS A 292 -23.49 -11.06 1.05
C LYS A 292 -24.97 -10.69 1.02
N ARG A 293 -25.83 -11.41 1.78
CA ARG A 293 -27.26 -11.12 1.86
C ARG A 293 -27.57 -9.79 2.51
N GLN A 294 -26.82 -9.40 3.54
CA GLN A 294 -27.11 -8.20 4.32
C GLN A 294 -26.55 -6.92 3.68
N TYR A 295 -25.40 -7.00 3.03
CA TYR A 295 -24.65 -5.82 2.55
C TYR A 295 -24.39 -5.82 1.05
N GLY A 296 -24.77 -6.84 0.31
CA GLY A 296 -24.55 -6.92 -1.14
C GLY A 296 -23.08 -7.04 -1.57
N VAL A 297 -22.20 -7.46 -0.66
CA VAL A 297 -20.74 -7.55 -0.91
C VAL A 297 -20.43 -8.70 -1.85
N GLY A 298 -19.58 -8.46 -2.86
CA GLY A 298 -19.20 -9.46 -3.85
C GLY A 298 -18.23 -10.53 -3.30
N ASP A 299 -18.28 -11.72 -3.92
CA ASP A 299 -17.51 -12.89 -3.49
C ASP A 299 -15.99 -12.66 -3.46
N THR A 300 -15.45 -11.84 -4.38
CA THR A 300 -14.02 -11.48 -4.40
C THR A 300 -13.58 -10.77 -3.14
N VAL A 301 -14.38 -9.81 -2.65
CA VAL A 301 -14.11 -9.07 -1.40
C VAL A 301 -14.22 -10.01 -0.21
N LEU A 302 -15.29 -10.81 -0.15
CA LEU A 302 -15.53 -11.77 0.93
C LEU A 302 -14.43 -12.83 0.99
N SER A 303 -14.03 -13.39 -0.17
CA SER A 303 -12.94 -14.36 -0.26
C SER A 303 -11.66 -13.84 0.38
N ARG A 304 -11.22 -12.64 0.00
CA ARG A 304 -9.97 -12.09 0.52
C ARG A 304 -10.06 -11.62 1.98
N CYS A 305 -11.24 -11.13 2.44
CA CYS A 305 -11.44 -10.74 3.84
C CYS A 305 -11.54 -11.93 4.79
N LEU A 306 -12.02 -13.07 4.32
CA LEU A 306 -12.14 -14.31 5.09
C LEU A 306 -10.95 -15.27 4.89
N GLY A 307 -10.11 -15.02 3.88
CA GLY A 307 -8.98 -15.89 3.54
C GLY A 307 -9.42 -17.28 3.10
N ILE A 308 -10.45 -17.37 2.24
CA ILE A 308 -10.95 -18.60 1.62
C ILE A 308 -11.27 -18.36 0.15
N VAL A 309 -11.39 -19.44 -0.62
CA VAL A 309 -11.91 -19.39 -1.98
C VAL A 309 -13.40 -19.69 -1.92
N LEU A 310 -14.23 -18.72 -2.21
CA LEU A 310 -15.66 -18.93 -2.40
C LEU A 310 -15.86 -19.43 -3.84
N CYS A 311 -16.39 -20.65 -3.99
CA CYS A 311 -16.73 -21.20 -5.30
C CYS A 311 -17.74 -20.27 -6.00
N LYS A 312 -17.46 -19.99 -7.29
CA LYS A 312 -18.38 -19.28 -8.16
C LYS A 312 -19.59 -20.15 -8.49
#